data_c48310f27a2dbac475f80cb7be4540a9
#
_entry.id   c48310f27a2dbac475f80cb7be4540a9
#
_cell.length_a   1.000
_cell.length_b   1.000
_cell.length_c   1.000
_cell.angle_alpha   90.00
_cell.angle_beta   90.00
_cell.angle_gamma   90.00
#
_symmetry.space_group_name_H-M   'P 1'
#
loop_
_entity.id
_entity.type
_entity.pdbx_description
1 polymer ?
#
loop_
_entity_poly.entity_id
_entity_poly.type
_entity_poly.pdbx_seq_one_letter_code
_entity_poly.pdbx_strand_id
1 'polypeptide(L)'
;MMKTSRLLLFFIAGMLTLSASGVTLKDNPIPVHRPLIEEYTGTWCGWCIRGIVGMELLSETFGDDFIGVAIHNGDAMTILSTSNYPNNVNSFPNAYVERSYNVDPYYGSGETPAGIVSFMQRLANRQTTAGIDVTAQWADQEKSAIDVHVSNYFTIDDNSGNYAIEVMLIADDLYGSISTWNQSNYYSGLTEYSSDPNLAPWITQPSTIRNYHFNDVLVGTSRVVNGSLPAEIKAYEVNTFDYTFTLSALPKPALIQNKDNLHVIAIVVNKQTKKVINANRCYIDELIIVIPGDVDDDGNVGIGDVTSLIDYILNGDDSVINSANADVDGDGEITIADVTSLIDLILNT
;
A
#
# COMPACT_ATOMS: atom_id res chain seq x y z
N MET A 1 -16.17 -17.26 11.45
CA MET A 1 -15.66 -16.21 10.58
C MET A 1 -15.24 -16.90 9.30
N MET A 2 -15.98 -16.69 8.23
CA MET A 2 -15.73 -17.37 6.96
C MET A 2 -14.63 -16.62 6.20
N LYS A 3 -13.48 -17.26 5.99
CA LYS A 3 -12.45 -16.78 5.06
C LYS A 3 -12.96 -17.00 3.64
N THR A 4 -13.23 -15.94 2.92
CA THR A 4 -13.50 -15.99 1.48
C THR A 4 -12.18 -16.22 0.75
N SER A 5 -12.03 -17.42 0.19
CA SER A 5 -10.92 -17.78 -0.69
C SER A 5 -10.96 -16.91 -1.96
N ARG A 6 -9.97 -16.03 -2.14
CA ARG A 6 -9.74 -15.36 -3.42
C ARG A 6 -8.91 -16.26 -4.31
N LEU A 7 -9.45 -16.56 -5.47
CA LEU A 7 -8.75 -17.27 -6.54
C LEU A 7 -7.57 -16.41 -7.01
N LEU A 8 -6.36 -16.77 -6.62
CA LEU A 8 -5.12 -16.15 -7.09
C LEU A 8 -4.80 -16.70 -8.47
N LEU A 9 -4.83 -15.86 -9.49
CA LEU A 9 -4.20 -16.17 -10.77
C LEU A 9 -2.68 -15.99 -10.59
N PHE A 10 -1.97 -17.10 -10.54
CA PHE A 10 -0.50 -17.09 -10.52
C PHE A 10 0.05 -16.65 -11.88
N PHE A 11 0.78 -15.55 -11.91
CA PHE A 11 1.74 -15.28 -12.96
C PHE A 11 3.13 -15.69 -12.47
N ILE A 12 3.69 -16.70 -13.13
CA ILE A 12 5.06 -17.15 -12.93
C ILE A 12 6.02 -16.02 -13.35
N ALA A 13 6.76 -15.48 -12.40
CA ALA A 13 7.81 -14.51 -12.66
C ALA A 13 9.07 -15.20 -13.17
N GLY A 14 9.06 -15.60 -14.44
CA GLY A 14 10.31 -15.84 -15.18
C GLY A 14 10.95 -14.51 -15.52
N MET A 15 12.21 -14.29 -15.13
CA MET A 15 13.02 -13.14 -15.52
C MET A 15 13.22 -13.16 -17.05
N LEU A 16 12.28 -12.63 -17.80
CA LEU A 16 12.48 -12.22 -19.18
C LEU A 16 12.36 -10.69 -19.20
N THR A 17 13.45 -10.01 -19.54
CA THR A 17 13.40 -8.64 -20.02
C THR A 17 12.63 -8.62 -21.34
N LEU A 18 11.31 -8.70 -21.26
CA LEU A 18 10.45 -8.34 -22.38
C LEU A 18 10.31 -6.83 -22.37
N SER A 19 10.79 -6.18 -23.43
CA SER A 19 10.27 -4.88 -23.85
C SER A 19 8.75 -5.03 -23.94
N ALA A 20 8.01 -4.46 -23.00
CA ALA A 20 6.56 -4.59 -22.96
C ALA A 20 5.96 -3.89 -24.17
N SER A 21 5.68 -4.64 -25.23
CA SER A 21 4.63 -4.27 -26.16
C SER A 21 3.32 -4.43 -25.37
N GLY A 22 2.60 -3.31 -25.13
CA GLY A 22 1.46 -3.23 -24.25
C GLY A 22 0.42 -4.33 -24.50
N VAL A 23 0.09 -5.05 -23.47
CA VAL A 23 -1.03 -6.01 -23.49
C VAL A 23 -2.31 -5.18 -23.47
N THR A 24 -3.13 -5.28 -24.50
CA THR A 24 -4.42 -4.62 -24.51
C THR A 24 -5.44 -5.44 -23.73
N LEU A 25 -6.10 -4.81 -22.76
CA LEU A 25 -7.15 -5.45 -21.97
C LEU A 25 -8.35 -5.80 -22.84
N LYS A 26 -8.81 -7.03 -22.70
CA LYS A 26 -10.10 -7.47 -23.27
C LYS A 26 -11.23 -6.89 -22.39
N ASP A 27 -12.39 -6.68 -22.98
CA ASP A 27 -13.64 -6.27 -22.28
C ASP A 27 -13.68 -4.84 -21.74
N ASN A 28 -12.69 -3.98 -22.04
CA ASN A 28 -12.67 -2.56 -21.68
C ASN A 28 -13.14 -2.30 -20.22
N PRO A 29 -12.39 -2.75 -19.20
CA PRO A 29 -12.83 -2.68 -17.82
C PRO A 29 -13.04 -1.24 -17.38
N ILE A 30 -14.09 -1.03 -16.58
CA ILE A 30 -14.35 0.27 -15.94
C ILE A 30 -13.49 0.34 -14.67
N PRO A 31 -12.58 1.32 -14.55
CA PRO A 31 -11.75 1.42 -13.37
C PRO A 31 -12.57 1.85 -12.14
N VAL A 32 -12.28 1.21 -11.00
CA VAL A 32 -12.79 1.65 -9.70
C VAL A 32 -12.01 2.89 -9.27
N HIS A 33 -12.72 3.92 -8.88
CA HIS A 33 -12.12 5.16 -8.39
C HIS A 33 -11.88 5.07 -6.88
N ARG A 34 -10.61 5.17 -6.46
CA ARG A 34 -10.19 5.25 -5.06
C ARG A 34 -9.55 6.61 -4.82
N PRO A 35 -10.27 7.56 -4.20
CA PRO A 35 -9.73 8.89 -3.93
C PRO A 35 -8.65 8.84 -2.84
N LEU A 36 -7.49 9.43 -3.09
CA LEU A 36 -6.45 9.65 -2.10
C LEU A 36 -6.81 10.83 -1.21
N ILE A 37 -6.61 10.69 0.12
CA ILE A 37 -6.54 11.81 1.05
C ILE A 37 -5.13 11.92 1.63
N GLU A 38 -4.52 13.10 1.54
CA GLU A 38 -3.27 13.46 2.20
C GLU A 38 -3.58 14.43 3.34
N GLU A 39 -3.50 13.94 4.60
CA GLU A 39 -3.64 14.76 5.81
C GLU A 39 -2.30 15.35 6.18
N TYR A 40 -2.24 16.65 6.37
CA TYR A 40 -1.07 17.39 6.87
C TYR A 40 -1.25 17.67 8.36
N THR A 41 -0.37 17.09 9.16
CA THR A 41 -0.51 16.98 10.60
C THR A 41 0.81 17.20 11.35
N GLY A 42 0.78 17.08 12.67
CA GLY A 42 1.95 17.10 13.53
C GLY A 42 1.58 16.93 14.99
N THR A 43 2.42 16.25 15.76
CA THR A 43 2.17 15.93 17.18
C THR A 43 1.99 17.17 18.05
N TRP A 44 2.62 18.29 17.69
CA TRP A 44 2.50 19.59 18.36
C TRP A 44 1.16 20.30 18.10
N CYS A 45 0.42 19.89 17.07
CA CYS A 45 -0.83 20.51 16.63
C CYS A 45 -2.00 19.96 17.45
N GLY A 46 -2.49 20.70 18.42
CA GLY A 46 -3.57 20.25 19.28
C GLY A 46 -4.93 20.11 18.57
N TRP A 47 -5.18 20.85 17.49
CA TRP A 47 -6.37 20.72 16.66
C TRP A 47 -6.29 19.55 15.68
N CYS A 48 -5.10 18.95 15.50
CA CYS A 48 -4.90 17.80 14.60
C CYS A 48 -5.56 16.52 15.11
N ILE A 49 -6.05 16.48 16.33
CA ILE A 49 -6.93 15.41 16.83
C ILE A 49 -8.10 15.15 15.86
N ARG A 50 -8.72 16.20 15.29
CA ARG A 50 -9.82 15.97 14.34
C ARG A 50 -9.35 15.40 13.00
N GLY A 51 -8.09 15.58 12.64
CA GLY A 51 -7.48 14.92 11.50
C GLY A 51 -7.34 13.42 11.75
N ILE A 52 -6.78 13.03 12.90
CA ILE A 52 -6.71 11.65 13.36
C ILE A 52 -8.10 10.99 13.30
N VAL A 53 -9.10 11.63 13.93
CA VAL A 53 -10.49 11.12 13.96
C VAL A 53 -11.08 10.99 12.56
N GLY A 54 -10.80 11.95 11.68
CA GLY A 54 -11.28 11.89 10.30
C GLY A 54 -10.67 10.74 9.50
N MET A 55 -9.36 10.49 9.65
CA MET A 55 -8.66 9.38 9.01
C MET A 55 -9.18 8.03 9.55
N GLU A 56 -9.37 7.90 10.87
CA GLU A 56 -9.95 6.70 11.49
C GLU A 56 -11.36 6.41 10.94
N LEU A 57 -12.23 7.41 10.88
CA LEU A 57 -13.59 7.26 10.32
C LEU A 57 -13.58 6.85 8.85
N LEU A 58 -12.64 7.37 8.07
CA LEU A 58 -12.48 6.98 6.67
C LEU A 58 -11.98 5.53 6.56
N SER A 59 -11.02 5.13 7.36
CA SER A 59 -10.53 3.76 7.41
C SER A 59 -11.63 2.78 7.81
N GLU A 60 -12.45 3.10 8.81
CA GLU A 60 -13.60 2.30 9.22
C GLU A 60 -14.68 2.20 8.12
N THR A 61 -14.89 3.31 7.38
CA THR A 61 -15.95 3.38 6.36
C THR A 61 -15.58 2.66 5.08
N PHE A 62 -14.34 2.81 4.61
CA PHE A 62 -13.91 2.31 3.31
C PHE A 62 -13.13 0.98 3.40
N GLY A 63 -12.64 0.60 4.59
CA GLY A 63 -11.87 -0.63 4.77
C GLY A 63 -10.66 -0.70 3.83
N ASP A 64 -10.60 -1.75 3.03
CA ASP A 64 -9.50 -1.96 2.08
C ASP A 64 -9.45 -0.93 0.94
N ASP A 65 -10.53 -0.24 0.66
CA ASP A 65 -10.59 0.84 -0.35
C ASP A 65 -10.17 2.22 0.21
N PHE A 66 -9.85 2.33 1.51
CA PHE A 66 -9.31 3.55 2.09
C PHE A 66 -7.89 3.81 1.63
N ILE A 67 -7.64 4.98 1.04
CA ILE A 67 -6.30 5.42 0.62
C ILE A 67 -5.99 6.73 1.35
N GLY A 68 -5.29 6.61 2.48
CA GLY A 68 -4.94 7.71 3.36
C GLY A 68 -3.44 7.85 3.59
N VAL A 69 -2.97 9.09 3.73
CA VAL A 69 -1.57 9.40 4.03
C VAL A 69 -1.49 10.53 5.04
N ALA A 70 -0.90 10.29 6.20
CA ALA A 70 -0.59 11.31 7.18
C ALA A 70 0.83 11.87 6.94
N ILE A 71 0.91 13.13 6.52
CA ILE A 71 2.15 13.84 6.26
C ILE A 71 2.50 14.69 7.47
N HIS A 72 3.41 14.21 8.28
CA HIS A 72 3.83 14.87 9.52
C HIS A 72 4.77 16.06 9.27
N ASN A 73 4.63 17.08 10.14
CA ASN A 73 5.42 18.32 10.11
C ASN A 73 6.02 18.63 11.49
N GLY A 74 7.31 18.92 11.55
CA GLY A 74 7.98 19.48 12.73
C GLY A 74 8.04 18.55 13.94
N ASP A 75 7.91 17.25 13.75
CA ASP A 75 7.92 16.23 14.79
C ASP A 75 8.83 15.02 14.44
N ALA A 76 8.75 13.95 15.24
CA ALA A 76 9.59 12.78 15.08
C ALA A 76 9.33 12.06 13.72
N MET A 77 8.12 12.12 13.19
CA MET A 77 7.69 11.41 11.99
C MET A 77 7.85 12.22 10.69
N THR A 78 8.31 13.46 10.78
CA THR A 78 8.51 14.33 9.60
C THR A 78 9.60 13.81 8.67
N ILE A 79 9.25 13.44 7.46
CA ILE A 79 10.21 13.08 6.39
C ILE A 79 10.27 14.12 5.26
N LEU A 80 9.27 14.98 5.14
CA LEU A 80 9.21 16.04 4.14
C LEU A 80 9.23 17.42 4.81
N SER A 81 9.96 18.37 4.20
CA SER A 81 9.81 19.79 4.54
C SER A 81 8.58 20.38 3.83
N THR A 82 8.03 21.46 4.38
CA THR A 82 6.86 22.15 3.79
C THR A 82 7.07 22.58 2.34
N SER A 83 8.30 22.94 1.96
CA SER A 83 8.66 23.29 0.58
C SER A 83 8.59 22.11 -0.39
N ASN A 84 8.57 20.89 0.15
CA ASN A 84 8.51 19.64 -0.61
C ASN A 84 7.12 18.98 -0.60
N TYR A 85 6.12 19.62 0.01
CA TYR A 85 4.76 19.11 -0.05
C TYR A 85 4.20 19.17 -1.47
N PRO A 86 3.34 18.21 -1.85
CA PRO A 86 2.65 18.25 -3.15
C PRO A 86 1.80 19.51 -3.32
N ASN A 87 1.20 19.95 -2.22
CA ASN A 87 0.30 21.10 -2.15
C ASN A 87 0.86 22.22 -1.25
N ASN A 88 0.35 23.43 -1.41
CA ASN A 88 0.68 24.54 -0.53
C ASN A 88 -0.16 24.47 0.75
N VAL A 89 0.46 24.17 1.88
CA VAL A 89 -0.18 24.00 3.19
C VAL A 89 0.25 25.12 4.11
N ASN A 90 -0.72 25.92 4.58
CA ASN A 90 -0.49 27.10 5.43
C ASN A 90 -1.06 26.95 6.84
N SER A 91 -1.79 25.87 7.12
CA SER A 91 -2.44 25.61 8.42
C SER A 91 -2.53 24.11 8.70
N PHE A 92 -2.69 23.76 9.98
CA PHE A 92 -2.80 22.39 10.47
C PHE A 92 -3.98 22.28 11.46
N PRO A 93 -4.79 21.17 11.43
CA PRO A 93 -4.76 20.16 10.39
C PRO A 93 -5.26 20.72 9.07
N ASN A 94 -4.83 20.11 8.00
CA ASN A 94 -5.29 20.38 6.64
C ASN A 94 -5.32 19.08 5.87
N ALA A 95 -6.20 18.93 4.89
CA ALA A 95 -6.15 17.80 3.99
C ALA A 95 -6.33 18.22 2.54
N TYR A 96 -5.68 17.50 1.66
CA TYR A 96 -5.94 17.56 0.23
C TYR A 96 -6.44 16.20 -0.24
N VAL A 97 -7.62 16.21 -0.86
CA VAL A 97 -8.13 15.03 -1.56
C VAL A 97 -7.76 15.14 -3.04
N GLU A 98 -7.16 14.07 -3.59
CA GLU A 98 -6.67 14.02 -4.98
C GLU A 98 -5.73 15.17 -5.36
N ARG A 99 -5.05 15.76 -4.35
CA ARG A 99 -4.21 16.97 -4.53
C ARG A 99 -4.95 18.15 -5.18
N SER A 100 -6.29 18.09 -5.20
CA SER A 100 -7.18 19.06 -5.89
C SER A 100 -8.13 19.76 -4.96
N TYR A 101 -8.60 19.08 -3.93
CA TYR A 101 -9.61 19.59 -3.02
C TYR A 101 -8.98 19.84 -1.66
N ASN A 102 -8.81 21.12 -1.29
CA ASN A 102 -8.41 21.50 0.06
C ASN A 102 -9.62 21.41 0.96
N VAL A 103 -9.55 20.60 2.01
CA VAL A 103 -10.66 20.32 2.93
C VAL A 103 -10.15 20.21 4.37
N ASP A 104 -11.04 20.37 5.32
CA ASP A 104 -10.78 19.96 6.70
C ASP A 104 -10.83 18.42 6.78
N PRO A 105 -9.86 17.75 7.41
CA PRO A 105 -9.80 16.29 7.43
C PRO A 105 -10.96 15.61 8.19
N TYR A 106 -11.72 16.37 9.00
CA TYR A 106 -12.89 15.88 9.72
C TYR A 106 -14.20 16.40 9.14
N TYR A 107 -14.29 17.73 8.95
CA TYR A 107 -15.52 18.37 8.46
C TYR A 107 -15.69 18.29 6.95
N GLY A 108 -14.65 17.95 6.20
CA GLY A 108 -14.68 17.95 4.75
C GLY A 108 -14.72 19.36 4.16
N SER A 109 -15.62 19.61 3.21
CA SER A 109 -15.79 20.92 2.56
C SER A 109 -16.80 21.84 3.27
N GLY A 110 -17.31 21.45 4.42
CA GLY A 110 -18.32 22.17 5.20
C GLY A 110 -17.97 22.25 6.69
N GLU A 111 -19.01 22.40 7.52
CA GLU A 111 -18.89 22.46 8.98
C GLU A 111 -19.60 21.29 9.68
N THR A 112 -20.09 20.31 8.91
CA THR A 112 -20.81 19.15 9.46
C THR A 112 -19.82 18.16 10.07
N PRO A 113 -20.03 17.72 11.34
CA PRO A 113 -19.23 16.64 11.94
C PRO A 113 -19.16 15.41 11.04
N ALA A 114 -17.96 14.83 10.93
CA ALA A 114 -17.67 13.71 10.04
C ALA A 114 -18.01 13.94 8.54
N GLY A 115 -18.13 15.19 8.12
CA GLY A 115 -18.49 15.56 6.75
C GLY A 115 -17.48 15.06 5.68
N ILE A 116 -16.26 14.76 6.08
CA ILE A 116 -15.23 14.17 5.22
C ILE A 116 -15.66 12.81 4.66
N VAL A 117 -16.40 12.01 5.42
CA VAL A 117 -16.88 10.69 4.97
C VAL A 117 -17.78 10.84 3.75
N SER A 118 -18.80 11.69 3.85
CA SER A 118 -19.72 11.94 2.73
C SER A 118 -19.02 12.64 1.55
N PHE A 119 -17.98 13.43 1.82
CA PHE A 119 -17.17 14.05 0.78
C PHE A 119 -16.39 12.97 -0.01
N MET A 120 -15.71 12.07 0.67
CA MET A 120 -14.95 10.98 0.05
C MET A 120 -15.86 9.99 -0.69
N GLN A 121 -17.04 9.63 -0.12
CA GLN A 121 -18.01 8.78 -0.79
C GLN A 121 -18.48 9.37 -2.12
N ARG A 122 -18.72 10.69 -2.18
CA ARG A 122 -19.11 11.36 -3.44
C ARG A 122 -18.00 11.30 -4.48
N LEU A 123 -16.73 11.35 -4.07
CA LEU A 123 -15.58 11.21 -4.99
C LEU A 123 -15.42 9.76 -5.45
N ALA A 124 -15.47 8.79 -4.54
CA ALA A 124 -15.36 7.37 -4.87
C ALA A 124 -16.43 6.90 -5.90
N ASN A 125 -17.60 7.53 -5.88
CA ASN A 125 -18.68 7.26 -6.85
C ASN A 125 -18.49 7.95 -8.22
N ARG A 126 -17.42 8.71 -8.42
CA ARG A 126 -17.12 9.32 -9.73
C ARG A 126 -16.40 8.33 -10.62
N GLN A 127 -16.54 8.53 -11.93
CA GLN A 127 -15.73 7.82 -12.90
C GLN A 127 -14.31 8.37 -12.91
N THR A 128 -13.34 7.49 -13.06
CA THR A 128 -11.93 7.83 -13.33
C THR A 128 -11.52 7.31 -14.70
N THR A 129 -10.51 7.95 -15.29
CA THR A 129 -9.98 7.55 -16.59
C THR A 129 -8.80 6.60 -16.49
N ALA A 130 -8.31 6.29 -15.30
CA ALA A 130 -7.18 5.41 -15.08
C ALA A 130 -7.50 4.28 -14.11
N GLY A 131 -7.25 3.04 -14.53
CA GLY A 131 -7.12 1.90 -13.63
C GLY A 131 -5.69 1.81 -13.11
N ILE A 132 -5.52 1.44 -11.86
CA ILE A 132 -4.21 1.21 -11.23
C ILE A 132 -4.31 0.02 -10.30
N ASP A 133 -3.33 -0.86 -10.38
CA ASP A 133 -3.10 -1.94 -9.44
C ASP A 133 -1.66 -1.89 -8.93
N VAL A 134 -1.44 -2.38 -7.72
CA VAL A 134 -0.14 -2.38 -7.06
C VAL A 134 0.03 -3.66 -6.27
N THR A 135 1.19 -4.27 -6.40
CA THR A 135 1.66 -5.36 -5.55
C THR A 135 3.02 -5.01 -4.96
N ALA A 136 3.32 -5.53 -3.81
CA ALA A 136 4.61 -5.34 -3.15
C ALA A 136 5.02 -6.63 -2.44
N GLN A 137 6.33 -6.93 -2.48
CA GLN A 137 6.90 -8.07 -1.78
C GLN A 137 8.26 -7.70 -1.18
N TRP A 138 8.68 -8.43 -0.17
CA TRP A 138 10.04 -8.32 0.32
C TRP A 138 11.03 -8.76 -0.77
N ALA A 139 12.09 -7.96 -0.99
CA ALA A 139 13.10 -8.26 -1.99
C ALA A 139 14.13 -9.29 -1.51
N ASP A 140 14.21 -9.50 -0.19
CA ASP A 140 15.16 -10.41 0.45
C ASP A 140 14.61 -10.95 1.79
N GLN A 141 15.21 -12.03 2.30
CA GLN A 141 14.83 -12.69 3.57
C GLN A 141 15.04 -11.81 4.79
N GLU A 142 16.03 -10.92 4.76
CA GLU A 142 16.32 -9.97 5.82
C GLU A 142 15.27 -8.86 5.89
N LYS A 143 14.37 -8.81 4.89
CA LYS A 143 13.37 -7.75 4.74
C LYS A 143 14.03 -6.37 4.74
N SER A 144 15.11 -6.22 3.96
CA SER A 144 15.90 -4.98 3.88
C SER A 144 15.41 -4.04 2.80
N ALA A 145 14.68 -4.56 1.82
CA ALA A 145 14.10 -3.81 0.72
C ALA A 145 12.72 -4.37 0.33
N ILE A 146 11.92 -3.53 -0.32
CA ILE A 146 10.57 -3.85 -0.78
C ILE A 146 10.52 -3.58 -2.28
N ASP A 147 10.23 -4.60 -3.07
CA ASP A 147 9.95 -4.48 -4.49
C ASP A 147 8.47 -4.20 -4.71
N VAL A 148 8.19 -3.16 -5.47
CA VAL A 148 6.83 -2.68 -5.79
C VAL A 148 6.63 -2.79 -7.28
N HIS A 149 5.58 -3.47 -7.70
CA HIS A 149 5.13 -3.54 -9.08
C HIS A 149 3.79 -2.83 -9.23
N VAL A 150 3.73 -1.86 -10.14
CA VAL A 150 2.51 -1.10 -10.46
C VAL A 150 2.10 -1.39 -11.88
N SER A 151 0.85 -1.79 -12.08
CA SER A 151 0.21 -1.86 -13.38
C SER A 151 -0.88 -0.79 -13.52
N ASN A 152 -0.98 -0.20 -14.70
CA ASN A 152 -1.90 0.91 -14.97
C ASN A 152 -2.43 0.80 -16.39
N TYR A 153 -3.69 1.20 -16.58
CA TYR A 153 -4.28 1.43 -17.90
C TYR A 153 -5.14 2.68 -17.88
N PHE A 154 -5.36 3.26 -19.06
CA PHE A 154 -6.30 4.37 -19.23
C PHE A 154 -7.47 3.94 -20.09
N THR A 155 -8.63 4.56 -19.88
CA THR A 155 -9.84 4.31 -20.71
C THR A 155 -9.88 5.18 -21.98
N ILE A 156 -8.91 6.08 -22.13
CA ILE A 156 -8.81 7.04 -23.23
C ILE A 156 -7.36 7.10 -23.74
N ASP A 157 -7.19 7.43 -25.01
CA ASP A 157 -5.88 7.78 -25.55
C ASP A 157 -5.41 9.13 -25.00
N ASP A 158 -4.11 9.27 -24.73
CA ASP A 158 -3.48 10.53 -24.36
C ASP A 158 -2.06 10.63 -24.90
N ASN A 159 -1.73 11.75 -25.54
CA ASN A 159 -0.42 12.02 -26.13
C ASN A 159 0.27 13.22 -25.48
N SER A 160 -0.20 13.62 -24.29
CA SER A 160 0.36 14.80 -23.60
C SER A 160 1.69 14.52 -22.90
N GLY A 161 1.98 13.25 -22.59
CA GLY A 161 3.12 12.86 -21.78
C GLY A 161 3.04 13.39 -20.35
N ASN A 162 1.85 13.77 -19.88
CA ASN A 162 1.66 14.45 -18.58
C ASN A 162 1.43 13.49 -17.41
N TYR A 163 1.27 12.19 -17.64
CA TYR A 163 1.02 11.24 -16.56
C TYR A 163 2.30 10.60 -16.04
N ALA A 164 2.29 10.24 -14.78
CA ALA A 164 3.37 9.54 -14.10
C ALA A 164 2.85 8.79 -12.88
N ILE A 165 3.65 7.86 -12.38
CA ILE A 165 3.42 7.13 -11.14
C ILE A 165 4.21 7.79 -10.00
N GLU A 166 3.63 7.78 -8.81
CA GLU A 166 4.32 7.98 -7.54
C GLU A 166 3.96 6.81 -6.62
N VAL A 167 4.94 6.26 -5.92
CA VAL A 167 4.76 5.22 -4.89
C VAL A 167 5.14 5.78 -3.53
N MET A 168 4.35 5.45 -2.52
CA MET A 168 4.53 5.87 -1.14
C MET A 168 4.59 4.64 -0.23
N LEU A 169 5.52 4.66 0.73
CA LEU A 169 5.61 3.67 1.80
C LEU A 169 5.00 4.28 3.05
N ILE A 170 4.06 3.58 3.63
CA ILE A 170 3.26 3.99 4.77
C ILE A 170 3.53 3.03 5.93
N ALA A 171 3.56 3.57 7.14
CA ALA A 171 3.69 2.79 8.35
C ALA A 171 2.54 3.09 9.32
N ASP A 172 2.02 2.04 9.91
CA ASP A 172 1.00 2.07 10.94
C ASP A 172 1.60 1.76 12.31
N ASP A 173 0.85 2.13 13.37
CA ASP A 173 1.19 1.81 14.76
C ASP A 173 2.53 2.40 15.22
N LEU A 174 2.92 3.58 14.70
CA LEU A 174 4.14 4.25 15.11
C LEU A 174 3.96 4.95 16.45
N TYR A 175 4.90 4.76 17.38
CA TYR A 175 4.88 5.40 18.68
C TYR A 175 6.28 5.71 19.19
N GLY A 176 6.37 6.50 20.26
CA GLY A 176 7.63 6.81 20.92
C GLY A 176 7.47 7.45 22.27
N SER A 177 8.52 7.35 23.10
CA SER A 177 8.49 7.76 24.51
C SER A 177 9.00 9.19 24.77
N ILE A 178 9.64 9.84 23.79
CA ILE A 178 10.16 11.20 23.93
C ILE A 178 9.11 12.25 23.56
N SER A 179 9.30 13.47 24.02
CA SER A 179 8.28 14.55 23.91
C SER A 179 7.86 14.90 22.49
N THR A 180 8.70 14.66 21.49
CA THR A 180 8.38 14.89 20.07
C THR A 180 7.38 13.88 19.49
N TRP A 181 7.03 12.83 20.25
CA TRP A 181 5.98 11.87 19.96
C TRP A 181 4.67 12.14 20.71
N ASN A 182 4.68 13.09 21.65
CA ASN A 182 3.47 13.39 22.44
C ASN A 182 2.49 14.20 21.60
N GLN A 183 1.27 13.67 21.43
CA GLN A 183 0.20 14.37 20.73
C GLN A 183 -0.40 15.45 21.61
N SER A 184 -0.36 16.70 21.16
CA SER A 184 -1.10 17.80 21.78
C SER A 184 -2.60 17.64 21.55
N ASN A 185 -3.42 17.93 22.58
CA ASN A 185 -4.87 17.82 22.51
C ASN A 185 -5.53 19.10 23.00
N TYR A 186 -5.99 19.93 22.06
CA TYR A 186 -6.71 21.17 22.40
C TYR A 186 -8.19 20.93 22.70
N TYR A 187 -8.71 19.73 22.45
CA TYR A 187 -10.08 19.34 22.85
C TYR A 187 -10.20 19.07 24.36
N SER A 188 -9.09 18.86 25.05
CA SER A 188 -9.08 18.60 26.50
C SER A 188 -9.85 19.68 27.27
N GLY A 189 -10.96 19.29 27.91
CA GLY A 189 -11.84 20.18 28.68
C GLY A 189 -12.81 21.02 27.87
N LEU A 190 -12.85 20.94 26.55
CA LEU A 190 -13.75 21.74 25.69
C LEU A 190 -15.14 21.08 25.59
N THR A 191 -16.03 21.41 26.54
CA THR A 191 -17.36 20.80 26.66
C THR A 191 -18.31 21.11 25.48
N GLU A 192 -18.01 22.10 24.66
CA GLU A 192 -18.76 22.42 23.43
C GLU A 192 -18.78 21.27 22.41
N TYR A 193 -17.79 20.38 22.45
CA TYR A 193 -17.72 19.20 21.58
C TYR A 193 -18.39 17.94 22.18
N SER A 194 -19.05 18.05 23.34
CA SER A 194 -19.66 16.91 24.04
C SER A 194 -20.81 16.25 23.27
N SER A 195 -21.43 16.97 22.34
CA SER A 195 -22.47 16.44 21.46
C SER A 195 -21.93 15.76 20.18
N ASP A 196 -20.64 15.91 19.90
CA ASP A 196 -19.99 15.24 18.77
C ASP A 196 -19.47 13.88 19.23
N PRO A 197 -20.05 12.75 18.77
CA PRO A 197 -19.68 11.43 19.28
C PRO A 197 -18.22 11.05 19.02
N ASN A 198 -17.60 11.62 17.99
CA ASN A 198 -16.24 11.29 17.58
C ASN A 198 -15.19 12.16 18.31
N LEU A 199 -15.53 13.40 18.63
CA LEU A 199 -14.64 14.31 19.35
C LEU A 199 -14.84 14.30 20.87
N ALA A 200 -16.02 13.91 21.35
CA ALA A 200 -16.33 13.85 22.78
C ALA A 200 -15.33 12.99 23.60
N PRO A 201 -14.82 11.85 23.13
CA PRO A 201 -13.80 11.08 23.86
C PRO A 201 -12.52 11.85 24.17
N TRP A 202 -12.14 12.81 23.32
CA TRP A 202 -10.91 13.61 23.46
C TRP A 202 -11.02 14.71 24.51
N ILE A 203 -12.24 15.09 24.90
CA ILE A 203 -12.47 16.12 25.94
C ILE A 203 -11.97 15.63 27.30
N THR A 204 -12.08 14.34 27.59
CA THR A 204 -11.67 13.73 28.86
C THR A 204 -10.20 13.30 28.86
N GLN A 205 -9.55 13.29 27.70
CA GLN A 205 -8.12 12.99 27.60
C GLN A 205 -7.29 14.19 28.03
N PRO A 206 -6.06 13.96 28.52
CA PRO A 206 -5.17 15.05 28.90
C PRO A 206 -4.80 15.94 27.70
N SER A 207 -4.43 17.19 27.97
CA SER A 207 -3.95 18.14 26.95
C SER A 207 -2.66 17.72 26.23
N THR A 208 -1.98 16.72 26.77
CA THR A 208 -0.80 16.08 26.17
C THR A 208 -0.96 14.57 26.30
N ILE A 209 -1.15 13.91 25.18
CA ILE A 209 -1.32 12.46 25.10
C ILE A 209 0.05 11.82 24.84
N ARG A 210 0.44 10.93 25.72
CA ARG A 210 1.71 10.19 25.64
C ARG A 210 1.45 8.79 25.12
N ASN A 211 2.46 8.23 24.48
CA ASN A 211 2.40 6.87 23.90
C ASN A 211 1.17 6.70 22.98
N TYR A 212 0.85 7.75 22.23
CA TYR A 212 -0.16 7.64 21.18
C TYR A 212 0.42 6.86 19.99
N HIS A 213 -0.41 6.03 19.37
CA HIS A 213 -0.05 5.20 18.23
C HIS A 213 -0.60 5.85 16.95
N PHE A 214 0.30 6.19 16.03
CA PHE A 214 -0.01 6.92 14.81
C PHE A 214 -0.09 5.96 13.62
N ASN A 215 -1.14 6.11 12.81
CA ASN A 215 -1.39 5.31 11.62
C ASN A 215 -1.28 6.15 10.34
N ASP A 216 -1.24 5.48 9.20
CA ASP A 216 -1.17 6.07 7.85
C ASP A 216 0.05 6.98 7.63
N VAL A 217 1.12 6.84 8.42
CA VAL A 217 2.27 7.75 8.41
C VAL A 217 3.15 7.54 7.18
N LEU A 218 3.37 8.61 6.41
CA LEU A 218 4.31 8.60 5.29
C LEU A 218 5.75 8.44 5.79
N VAL A 219 6.40 7.31 5.46
CA VAL A 219 7.80 7.02 5.83
C VAL A 219 8.75 6.97 4.63
N GLY A 220 8.21 6.83 3.41
CA GLY A 220 8.99 6.85 2.16
C GLY A 220 8.16 7.29 0.96
N THR A 221 8.80 7.85 -0.06
CA THR A 221 8.13 8.17 -1.34
C THR A 221 9.15 8.19 -2.47
N SER A 222 8.76 7.64 -3.63
CA SER A 222 9.52 7.78 -4.88
C SER A 222 9.43 9.21 -5.43
N ARG A 223 8.50 10.01 -4.93
CA ARG A 223 8.02 11.22 -5.63
C ARG A 223 7.44 10.87 -7.01
N VAL A 224 6.94 11.87 -7.70
CA VAL A 224 6.48 11.70 -9.08
C VAL A 224 7.67 11.31 -9.97
N VAL A 225 7.66 10.08 -10.49
CA VAL A 225 8.77 9.56 -11.31
C VAL A 225 8.54 9.91 -12.77
N ASN A 226 9.36 10.80 -13.29
CA ASN A 226 9.30 11.16 -14.70
C ASN A 226 9.68 9.96 -15.58
N GLY A 227 8.85 9.68 -16.60
CA GLY A 227 9.06 8.56 -17.51
C GLY A 227 8.56 7.20 -16.98
N SER A 228 7.92 7.15 -15.81
CA SER A 228 7.26 5.93 -15.29
C SER A 228 6.06 5.50 -16.14
N LEU A 229 5.49 6.41 -16.93
CA LEU A 229 4.49 6.11 -17.94
C LEU A 229 4.94 6.64 -19.30
N PRO A 230 4.54 6.01 -20.42
CA PRO A 230 4.90 6.46 -21.77
C PRO A 230 4.31 7.84 -22.07
N ALA A 231 4.94 8.58 -23.00
CA ALA A 231 4.43 9.87 -23.45
C ALA A 231 3.15 9.72 -24.28
N GLU A 232 3.02 8.62 -25.02
CA GLU A 232 1.83 8.23 -25.75
C GLU A 232 1.15 7.08 -25.02
N ILE A 233 -0.07 7.31 -24.54
CA ILE A 233 -0.92 6.34 -23.86
C ILE A 233 -2.00 5.90 -24.84
N LYS A 234 -2.17 4.60 -24.98
CA LYS A 234 -3.29 4.00 -25.71
C LYS A 234 -4.34 3.49 -24.74
N ALA A 235 -5.59 3.70 -25.08
CA ALA A 235 -6.72 3.23 -24.27
C ALA A 235 -6.65 1.72 -24.10
N TYR A 236 -6.83 1.28 -22.83
CA TYR A 236 -6.82 -0.12 -22.40
C TYR A 236 -5.50 -0.88 -22.62
N GLU A 237 -4.43 -0.20 -22.99
CA GLU A 237 -3.08 -0.76 -22.99
C GLU A 237 -2.49 -0.71 -21.58
N VAL A 238 -1.97 -1.86 -21.09
CA VAL A 238 -1.37 -1.94 -19.77
C VAL A 238 0.05 -1.39 -19.81
N ASN A 239 0.32 -0.45 -18.91
CA ASN A 239 1.65 0.07 -18.64
C ASN A 239 2.10 -0.46 -17.27
N THR A 240 3.37 -0.77 -17.12
CA THR A 240 3.96 -1.25 -15.87
C THR A 240 5.08 -0.33 -15.40
N PHE A 241 5.26 -0.27 -14.07
CA PHE A 241 6.31 0.50 -13.44
C PHE A 241 6.79 -0.24 -12.18
N ASP A 242 8.08 -0.47 -12.09
CA ASP A 242 8.71 -1.11 -10.95
C ASP A 242 9.50 -0.10 -10.11
N TYR A 243 9.46 -0.26 -8.79
CA TYR A 243 10.18 0.58 -7.86
C TYR A 243 10.61 -0.22 -6.62
N THR A 244 11.82 0.02 -6.13
CA THR A 244 12.33 -0.64 -4.92
C THR A 244 12.56 0.38 -3.81
N PHE A 245 11.95 0.15 -2.64
CA PHE A 245 12.30 0.86 -1.41
C PHE A 245 13.41 0.12 -0.67
N THR A 246 14.60 0.71 -0.58
CA THR A 246 15.65 0.23 0.31
C THR A 246 15.46 0.87 1.68
N LEU A 247 15.14 0.09 2.72
CA LEU A 247 14.75 0.61 4.03
C LEU A 247 15.84 1.45 4.70
N SER A 248 17.11 1.07 4.53
CA SER A 248 18.25 1.84 5.07
C SER A 248 18.50 3.19 4.37
N ALA A 249 17.94 3.38 3.17
CA ALA A 249 18.05 4.61 2.38
C ALA A 249 16.86 5.57 2.58
N LEU A 250 15.85 5.19 3.36
CA LEU A 250 14.72 6.04 3.69
C LEU A 250 15.19 7.31 4.45
N PRO A 251 14.45 8.43 4.37
CA PRO A 251 14.82 9.66 5.07
C PRO A 251 14.99 9.48 6.58
N LYS A 252 14.21 8.60 7.19
CA LYS A 252 14.29 8.21 8.61
C LYS A 252 14.07 6.70 8.76
N PRO A 253 15.11 5.86 8.58
CA PRO A 253 14.96 4.41 8.70
C PRO A 253 14.42 3.93 10.06
N ALA A 254 14.66 4.71 11.13
CA ALA A 254 14.17 4.41 12.48
C ALA A 254 12.65 4.48 12.62
N LEU A 255 11.91 4.99 11.63
CA LEU A 255 10.46 4.94 11.59
C LEU A 255 9.93 3.55 11.19
N ILE A 256 10.77 2.67 10.69
CA ILE A 256 10.39 1.29 10.43
C ILE A 256 10.50 0.52 11.76
N GLN A 257 9.50 0.69 12.62
CA GLN A 257 9.45 0.06 13.96
C GLN A 257 8.97 -1.38 13.89
N ASN A 258 8.01 -1.65 13.02
CA ASN A 258 7.51 -2.99 12.73
C ASN A 258 7.32 -3.13 11.21
N LYS A 259 7.96 -4.13 10.61
CA LYS A 259 7.90 -4.39 9.17
C LYS A 259 6.53 -4.93 8.72
N ASP A 260 5.79 -5.58 9.61
CA ASP A 260 4.46 -6.13 9.32
C ASP A 260 3.37 -5.03 9.28
N ASN A 261 3.67 -3.83 9.80
CA ASN A 261 2.78 -2.67 9.79
C ASN A 261 3.05 -1.72 8.62
N LEU A 262 3.75 -2.20 7.59
CA LEU A 262 4.02 -1.42 6.38
C LEU A 262 3.02 -1.76 5.29
N HIS A 263 2.65 -0.73 4.52
CA HIS A 263 1.91 -0.92 3.28
C HIS A 263 2.34 0.09 2.22
N VAL A 264 2.01 -0.20 0.97
CA VAL A 264 2.39 0.62 -0.19
C VAL A 264 1.15 1.22 -0.81
N ILE A 265 1.23 2.50 -1.14
CA ILE A 265 0.25 3.23 -1.95
C ILE A 265 0.92 3.60 -3.28
N ALA A 266 0.23 3.33 -4.39
CA ALA A 266 0.62 3.81 -5.72
C ALA A 266 -0.47 4.73 -6.28
N ILE A 267 -0.05 5.83 -6.92
CA ILE A 267 -0.94 6.81 -7.51
C ILE A 267 -0.57 7.15 -8.95
N VAL A 268 -1.59 7.40 -9.76
CA VAL A 268 -1.43 8.04 -11.09
C VAL A 268 -1.59 9.55 -10.92
N VAL A 269 -0.59 10.30 -11.33
CA VAL A 269 -0.55 11.76 -11.19
C VAL A 269 -0.48 12.42 -12.57
N ASN A 270 -1.30 13.45 -12.79
CA ASN A 270 -1.08 14.38 -13.89
C ASN A 270 -0.03 15.43 -13.47
N LYS A 271 1.15 15.40 -14.07
CA LYS A 271 2.31 16.25 -13.72
C LYS A 271 2.05 17.73 -13.91
N GLN A 272 1.22 18.11 -14.89
CA GLN A 272 0.92 19.51 -15.19
C GLN A 272 -0.03 20.12 -14.15
N THR A 273 -1.08 19.39 -13.78
CA THR A 273 -2.10 19.86 -12.82
C THR A 273 -1.79 19.45 -11.39
N LYS A 274 -0.85 18.53 -11.20
CA LYS A 274 -0.52 17.82 -9.93
C LYS A 274 -1.66 16.98 -9.38
N LYS A 275 -2.76 16.81 -10.09
CA LYS A 275 -3.91 16.03 -9.63
C LYS A 275 -3.61 14.55 -9.62
N VAL A 276 -4.08 13.87 -8.59
CA VAL A 276 -4.17 12.42 -8.55
C VAL A 276 -5.40 12.00 -9.35
N ILE A 277 -5.22 11.06 -10.27
CA ILE A 277 -6.28 10.55 -11.15
C ILE A 277 -6.92 9.32 -10.55
N ASN A 278 -6.12 8.46 -9.94
CA ASN A 278 -6.56 7.29 -9.18
C ASN A 278 -5.44 6.82 -8.27
N ALA A 279 -5.79 6.00 -7.29
CA ALA A 279 -4.88 5.41 -6.32
C ALA A 279 -5.23 3.95 -6.06
N ASN A 280 -4.27 3.19 -5.58
CA ASN A 280 -4.49 1.86 -4.99
C ASN A 280 -3.45 1.59 -3.91
N ARG A 281 -3.74 0.61 -3.03
CA ARG A 281 -2.81 0.18 -1.98
C ARG A 281 -2.70 -1.34 -1.92
N CYS A 282 -1.58 -1.82 -1.38
CA CYS A 282 -1.37 -3.22 -1.04
C CYS A 282 -0.56 -3.36 0.25
N TYR A 283 -0.71 -4.47 0.93
CA TYR A 283 0.23 -4.91 1.96
C TYR A 283 1.45 -5.57 1.28
N ILE A 284 2.53 -5.76 2.05
CA ILE A 284 3.77 -6.33 1.54
C ILE A 284 3.72 -7.84 1.74
N ASP A 285 3.76 -8.57 0.64
CA ASP A 285 3.78 -10.02 0.66
C ASP A 285 5.16 -10.56 1.10
N GLU A 286 5.15 -11.71 1.74
CA GLU A 286 6.39 -12.41 2.07
C GLU A 286 7.10 -12.83 0.77
N LEU A 287 8.44 -12.83 0.82
CA LEU A 287 9.24 -13.37 -0.26
C LEU A 287 8.98 -14.87 -0.36
N ILE A 288 8.40 -15.31 -1.45
CA ILE A 288 8.27 -16.73 -1.74
C ILE A 288 9.63 -17.23 -2.18
N ILE A 289 10.29 -17.99 -1.30
CA ILE A 289 11.52 -18.67 -1.63
C ILE A 289 11.13 -20.01 -2.22
N VAL A 290 11.32 -20.15 -3.52
CA VAL A 290 11.20 -21.44 -4.16
C VAL A 290 12.52 -22.17 -3.99
N ILE A 291 12.52 -23.23 -3.20
CA ILE A 291 13.64 -24.20 -3.09
C ILE A 291 13.18 -25.47 -3.82
N PRO A 292 13.46 -25.61 -5.13
CA PRO A 292 12.97 -26.76 -5.87
C PRO A 292 13.38 -28.07 -5.17
N GLY A 293 12.39 -28.87 -4.82
CA GLY A 293 12.59 -30.13 -4.12
C GLY A 293 12.41 -30.11 -2.60
N ASP A 294 12.33 -28.95 -1.94
CA ASP A 294 11.92 -28.80 -0.53
C ASP A 294 10.38 -28.80 -0.45
N VAL A 295 9.81 -29.97 -0.63
CA VAL A 295 8.36 -30.14 -0.82
C VAL A 295 7.60 -29.98 0.47
N ASP A 296 8.17 -30.38 1.60
CA ASP A 296 7.54 -30.28 2.93
C ASP A 296 7.88 -28.97 3.69
N ASP A 297 8.63 -28.06 3.02
CA ASP A 297 8.99 -26.72 3.50
C ASP A 297 9.78 -26.74 4.82
N ASP A 298 10.61 -27.80 5.02
CA ASP A 298 11.45 -27.93 6.23
C ASP A 298 12.81 -27.22 6.10
N GLY A 299 13.08 -26.65 4.91
CA GLY A 299 14.32 -25.95 4.56
C GLY A 299 15.45 -26.86 4.06
N ASN A 300 15.18 -28.16 3.87
CA ASN A 300 16.15 -29.11 3.36
C ASN A 300 15.54 -29.97 2.25
N VAL A 301 16.30 -30.25 1.21
CA VAL A 301 15.88 -31.18 0.15
C VAL A 301 16.35 -32.59 0.51
N GLY A 302 15.42 -33.52 0.79
CA GLY A 302 15.70 -34.84 1.28
C GLY A 302 14.64 -35.90 1.00
N ILE A 303 14.77 -37.05 1.68
CA ILE A 303 13.82 -38.17 1.49
C ILE A 303 12.43 -37.87 2.05
N GLY A 304 12.30 -36.91 2.99
CA GLY A 304 11.02 -36.40 3.51
C GLY A 304 10.18 -35.85 2.38
N ASP A 305 10.79 -35.02 1.53
CA ASP A 305 10.13 -34.36 0.41
C ASP A 305 9.62 -35.34 -0.63
N VAL A 306 10.41 -36.39 -0.93
CA VAL A 306 9.99 -37.47 -1.84
C VAL A 306 8.71 -38.14 -1.29
N THR A 307 8.65 -38.35 0.04
CA THR A 307 7.49 -38.98 0.68
C THR A 307 6.27 -38.05 0.62
N SER A 308 6.45 -36.75 0.92
CA SER A 308 5.39 -35.75 0.90
C SER A 308 4.85 -35.54 -0.53
N LEU A 309 5.73 -35.52 -1.53
CA LEU A 309 5.33 -35.41 -2.93
C LEU A 309 4.54 -36.65 -3.42
N ILE A 310 4.97 -37.86 -3.03
CA ILE A 310 4.24 -39.08 -3.33
C ILE A 310 2.87 -39.08 -2.66
N ASP A 311 2.80 -38.72 -1.39
CA ASP A 311 1.53 -38.64 -0.65
C ASP A 311 0.55 -37.66 -1.31
N TYR A 312 1.04 -36.48 -1.73
CA TYR A 312 0.24 -35.51 -2.48
C TYR A 312 -0.31 -36.12 -3.79
N ILE A 313 0.54 -36.73 -4.60
CA ILE A 313 0.14 -37.30 -5.88
C ILE A 313 -0.92 -38.41 -5.70
N LEU A 314 -0.82 -39.18 -4.61
CA LEU A 314 -1.76 -40.30 -4.35
C LEU A 314 -3.06 -39.84 -3.70
N ASN A 315 -3.02 -38.86 -2.82
CA ASN A 315 -4.14 -38.48 -1.95
C ASN A 315 -4.73 -37.09 -2.26
N GLY A 316 -4.01 -36.24 -2.96
CA GLY A 316 -4.46 -34.89 -3.34
C GLY A 316 -4.59 -33.93 -2.13
N ASP A 317 -3.79 -34.11 -1.07
CA ASP A 317 -3.82 -33.25 0.12
C ASP A 317 -2.79 -32.12 -0.02
N ASP A 318 -3.26 -30.93 -0.40
CA ASP A 318 -2.45 -29.73 -0.57
C ASP A 318 -1.84 -29.21 0.74
N SER A 319 -2.33 -29.68 1.89
CA SER A 319 -1.88 -29.18 3.21
C SER A 319 -0.51 -29.71 3.63
N VAL A 320 0.00 -30.71 2.92
CA VAL A 320 1.26 -31.39 3.25
C VAL A 320 2.44 -31.01 2.35
N ILE A 321 2.20 -30.15 1.36
CA ILE A 321 3.23 -29.74 0.42
C ILE A 321 3.27 -28.22 0.16
N ASN A 322 4.49 -27.72 -0.13
CA ASN A 322 4.67 -26.44 -0.80
C ASN A 322 4.64 -26.67 -2.32
N SER A 323 3.52 -26.33 -2.97
CA SER A 323 3.32 -26.61 -4.40
C SER A 323 4.32 -25.84 -5.29
N ALA A 324 4.85 -24.70 -4.85
CA ALA A 324 5.87 -23.96 -5.59
C ALA A 324 7.22 -24.68 -5.62
N ASN A 325 7.52 -25.48 -4.59
CA ASN A 325 8.75 -26.27 -4.47
C ASN A 325 8.60 -27.67 -5.11
N ALA A 326 7.35 -28.12 -5.33
CA ALA A 326 7.02 -29.48 -5.75
C ALA A 326 7.11 -29.71 -7.26
N ASP A 327 6.99 -28.67 -8.09
CA ASP A 327 7.26 -28.71 -9.54
C ASP A 327 8.80 -28.66 -9.76
N VAL A 328 9.44 -29.80 -9.61
CA VAL A 328 10.91 -29.91 -9.58
C VAL A 328 11.52 -29.88 -10.99
N ASP A 329 10.78 -30.34 -11.99
CA ASP A 329 11.20 -30.32 -13.39
C ASP A 329 10.81 -29.04 -14.15
N GLY A 330 9.93 -28.21 -13.54
CA GLY A 330 9.55 -26.89 -14.06
C GLY A 330 8.59 -26.93 -15.23
N ASP A 331 7.82 -28.02 -15.39
CA ASP A 331 6.88 -28.18 -16.51
C ASP A 331 5.50 -27.58 -16.22
N GLY A 332 5.25 -27.14 -14.98
CA GLY A 332 4.02 -26.49 -14.50
C GLY A 332 2.96 -27.47 -13.98
N GLU A 333 3.25 -28.79 -13.94
CA GLU A 333 2.36 -29.83 -13.42
C GLU A 333 3.10 -30.60 -12.31
N ILE A 334 2.42 -30.91 -11.18
CA ILE A 334 3.00 -31.75 -10.13
C ILE A 334 2.63 -33.21 -10.39
N THR A 335 3.60 -34.00 -10.82
CA THR A 335 3.41 -35.37 -11.30
C THR A 335 4.49 -36.33 -10.77
N ILE A 336 4.44 -37.60 -11.23
CA ILE A 336 5.49 -38.59 -10.94
C ILE A 336 6.84 -38.22 -11.58
N ALA A 337 6.86 -37.33 -12.56
CA ALA A 337 8.08 -36.83 -13.16
C ALA A 337 8.90 -36.00 -12.14
N ASP A 338 8.20 -35.21 -11.32
CA ASP A 338 8.83 -34.43 -10.25
C ASP A 338 9.44 -35.30 -9.17
N VAL A 339 8.78 -36.44 -8.83
CA VAL A 339 9.37 -37.42 -7.90
C VAL A 339 10.70 -37.93 -8.44
N THR A 340 10.76 -38.22 -9.75
CA THR A 340 11.99 -38.68 -10.37
C THR A 340 13.06 -37.61 -10.38
N SER A 341 12.70 -36.37 -10.74
CA SER A 341 13.59 -35.23 -10.74
C SER A 341 14.10 -34.89 -9.34
N LEU A 342 13.26 -35.00 -8.33
CA LEU A 342 13.62 -34.81 -6.93
C LEU A 342 14.62 -35.88 -6.44
N ILE A 343 14.39 -37.15 -6.77
CA ILE A 343 15.31 -38.24 -6.45
C ILE A 343 16.67 -37.98 -7.10
N ASP A 344 16.67 -37.60 -8.39
CA ASP A 344 17.89 -37.29 -9.12
C ASP A 344 18.62 -36.08 -8.50
N LEU A 345 17.89 -35.05 -8.05
CA LEU A 345 18.44 -33.89 -7.33
C LEU A 345 19.15 -34.32 -6.04
N ILE A 346 18.49 -35.13 -5.20
CA ILE A 346 19.03 -35.63 -3.92
C ILE A 346 20.29 -36.51 -4.15
N LEU A 347 20.32 -37.32 -5.20
CA LEU A 347 21.45 -38.21 -5.45
C LEU A 347 22.69 -37.49 -6.02
N ASN A 348 22.52 -36.28 -6.56
CA ASN A 348 23.60 -35.50 -7.19
C ASN A 348 24.10 -34.33 -6.33
N THR A 349 23.52 -34.09 -5.12
CA THR A 349 23.98 -33.17 -4.11
C THR A 349 24.80 -33.90 -3.06
#